data_1cb5d8d54f99d2e7ccfe0c33bfce67bb
#
_entry.id   1cb5d8d54f99d2e7ccfe0c33bfce67bb
#
_cell.length_a   1.000
_cell.length_b   1.000
_cell.length_c   1.000
_cell.angle_alpha   90.00
_cell.angle_beta   90.00
_cell.angle_gamma   90.00
#
_symmetry.space_group_name_H-M   'P 1'
#
loop_
_entity.id
_entity.type
_entity.pdbx_description
1 polymer ?
#
loop_
_entity_poly.entity_id
_entity_poly.type
_entity_poly.pdbx_seq_one_letter_code
_entity_poly.pdbx_strand_id
1 'polypeptide(L)'
;MIDKNLTKENYRYNHYYLSYSRFSKFLECEAAAFSDYQTEASIAFLVGSYVDAYFSGEAEQFEQDHPEMFNSRTGELKKDFSRANDIIHRIAQDSTLMHFMSGEKQVIMSGEICGVPFKIKMDSYLKDEAIVDLKIMKDFGKVWSDAYRAYINFVEAYDYDIELAIFQEIVRQNTGKTLPCYLVCATKETPPDIGLFEIPQEKLDKALEAVKNNLPRYLQIRQGKVAPHRCEKCAYCRATKKARLISYEYAGMSGDELREEGIECNDEKVKPEEYSDNK
;
A
#
# COMPACT_ATOMS: atom_id res chain seq x y z
N MET A 1 -8.20 19.38 5.52
CA MET A 1 -8.50 19.66 6.96
C MET A 1 -7.91 18.50 7.75
N ILE A 2 -6.97 18.73 8.66
CA ILE A 2 -6.40 17.64 9.49
C ILE A 2 -7.49 17.22 10.47
N ASP A 3 -7.88 15.95 10.44
CA ASP A 3 -8.83 15.41 11.40
C ASP A 3 -8.12 15.28 12.76
N LYS A 4 -8.63 15.98 13.77
CA LYS A 4 -8.08 15.95 15.13
C LYS A 4 -8.18 14.57 15.80
N ASN A 5 -8.99 13.66 15.25
CA ASN A 5 -9.18 12.29 15.74
C ASN A 5 -8.26 11.28 15.07
N LEU A 6 -7.49 11.67 14.02
CA LEU A 6 -6.57 10.79 13.34
C LEU A 6 -5.16 10.98 13.90
N THR A 7 -4.66 9.99 14.64
CA THR A 7 -3.34 9.98 15.29
C THR A 7 -2.49 8.84 14.77
N LYS A 8 -1.18 8.82 15.10
CA LYS A 8 -0.30 7.69 14.76
C LYS A 8 -0.82 6.37 15.34
N GLU A 9 -1.31 6.40 16.57
CA GLU A 9 -1.78 5.22 17.31
C GLU A 9 -3.03 4.61 16.68
N ASN A 10 -3.97 5.44 16.19
CA ASN A 10 -5.21 4.96 15.60
C ASN A 10 -5.16 4.86 14.07
N TYR A 11 -4.11 5.34 13.40
CA TYR A 11 -4.02 5.36 11.95
C TYR A 11 -4.30 3.98 11.33
N ARG A 12 -3.71 2.93 11.89
CA ARG A 12 -3.84 1.57 11.34
C ARG A 12 -5.27 1.03 11.46
N TYR A 13 -5.95 1.34 12.55
CA TYR A 13 -7.25 0.73 12.92
C TYR A 13 -8.46 1.60 12.59
N ASN A 14 -8.24 2.87 12.21
CA ASN A 14 -9.35 3.74 11.82
C ASN A 14 -9.84 3.39 10.41
N HIS A 15 -10.85 2.54 10.34
CA HIS A 15 -11.44 2.02 9.09
C HIS A 15 -12.44 2.99 8.44
N TYR A 16 -12.77 4.11 9.10
CA TYR A 16 -13.57 5.17 8.49
C TYR A 16 -12.86 5.75 7.25
N TYR A 17 -11.55 5.95 7.35
CA TYR A 17 -10.73 6.44 6.24
C TYR A 17 -10.19 5.30 5.40
N LEU A 18 -10.24 5.48 4.08
CA LEU A 18 -9.56 4.64 3.12
C LEU A 18 -8.08 5.04 3.06
N SER A 19 -7.17 4.10 3.25
CA SER A 19 -5.74 4.28 2.97
C SER A 19 -5.40 3.73 1.58
N TYR A 20 -4.26 4.18 1.01
CA TYR A 20 -3.76 3.59 -0.23
C TYR A 20 -3.64 2.06 -0.14
N SER A 21 -3.02 1.52 0.90
CA SER A 21 -2.85 0.07 1.04
C SER A 21 -4.16 -0.72 1.02
N ARG A 22 -5.25 -0.14 1.56
CA ARG A 22 -6.57 -0.75 1.48
C ARG A 22 -7.21 -0.56 0.10
N PHE A 23 -6.97 0.57 -0.55
CA PHE A 23 -7.43 0.82 -1.91
C PHE A 23 -6.72 -0.09 -2.92
N SER A 24 -5.41 -0.28 -2.82
CA SER A 24 -4.65 -1.26 -3.63
C SER A 24 -5.20 -2.67 -3.44
N LYS A 25 -5.43 -3.09 -2.18
CA LYS A 25 -6.07 -4.39 -1.89
C LYS A 25 -7.48 -4.49 -2.50
N PHE A 26 -8.22 -3.36 -2.58
CA PHE A 26 -9.53 -3.32 -3.24
C PHE A 26 -9.41 -3.54 -4.75
N LEU A 27 -8.40 -2.95 -5.40
CA LEU A 27 -8.14 -3.18 -6.83
C LEU A 27 -7.77 -4.64 -7.12
N GLU A 28 -7.02 -5.28 -6.22
CA GLU A 28 -6.66 -6.70 -6.37
C GLU A 28 -7.82 -7.65 -6.10
N CYS A 29 -8.60 -7.38 -5.05
CA CYS A 29 -9.73 -8.21 -4.63
C CYS A 29 -10.66 -7.43 -3.71
N GLU A 30 -11.81 -7.01 -4.23
CA GLU A 30 -12.81 -6.26 -3.46
C GLU A 30 -13.16 -6.95 -2.14
N ALA A 31 -13.48 -8.25 -2.17
CA ALA A 31 -13.87 -9.00 -0.98
C ALA A 31 -12.77 -9.09 0.08
N ALA A 32 -11.51 -9.20 -0.34
CA ALA A 32 -10.37 -9.20 0.59
C ALA A 32 -10.18 -7.83 1.25
N ALA A 33 -10.41 -6.72 0.53
CA ALA A 33 -10.29 -5.37 1.06
C ALA A 33 -11.34 -5.03 2.11
N PHE A 34 -12.51 -5.64 2.03
CA PHE A 34 -13.61 -5.50 2.99
C PHE A 34 -13.64 -6.60 4.07
N SER A 35 -12.53 -7.30 4.27
CA SER A 35 -12.37 -8.32 5.31
C SER A 35 -11.24 -7.95 6.26
N ASP A 36 -11.30 -8.48 7.49
CA ASP A 36 -10.21 -8.39 8.47
C ASP A 36 -9.17 -9.50 8.30
N TYR A 37 -9.24 -10.24 7.18
CA TYR A 37 -8.30 -11.30 6.89
C TYR A 37 -6.88 -10.76 6.72
N GLN A 38 -5.99 -11.25 7.56
CA GLN A 38 -4.57 -10.92 7.54
C GLN A 38 -3.75 -12.14 7.17
N THR A 39 -2.69 -11.91 6.42
CA THR A 39 -1.65 -12.91 6.15
C THR A 39 -0.45 -12.63 7.03
N GLU A 40 0.30 -13.67 7.38
CA GLU A 40 1.58 -13.48 8.05
C GLU A 40 2.52 -12.62 7.20
N ALA A 41 3.26 -11.73 7.87
CA ALA A 41 4.23 -10.89 7.22
C ALA A 41 5.39 -11.74 6.67
N SER A 42 5.74 -11.53 5.41
CA SER A 42 6.90 -12.20 4.83
C SER A 42 8.22 -11.60 5.36
N ILE A 43 9.31 -12.37 5.35
CA ILE A 43 10.66 -11.87 5.66
C ILE A 43 10.99 -10.62 4.83
N ALA A 44 10.65 -10.64 3.54
CA ALA A 44 10.89 -9.51 2.65
C ALA A 44 10.12 -8.26 3.07
N PHE A 45 8.88 -8.42 3.54
CA PHE A 45 8.08 -7.33 4.09
C PHE A 45 8.69 -6.77 5.38
N LEU A 46 9.04 -7.64 6.33
CA LEU A 46 9.65 -7.22 7.60
C LEU A 46 10.98 -6.49 7.41
N VAL A 47 11.83 -6.92 6.47
CA VAL A 47 13.05 -6.19 6.09
C VAL A 47 12.74 -4.77 5.64
N GLY A 48 11.76 -4.59 4.75
CA GLY A 48 11.34 -3.26 4.29
C GLY A 48 10.79 -2.39 5.41
N SER A 49 9.92 -2.98 6.26
CA SER A 49 9.31 -2.28 7.39
C SER A 49 10.33 -1.85 8.46
N TYR A 50 11.37 -2.65 8.71
CA TYR A 50 12.45 -2.27 9.62
C TYR A 50 13.29 -1.10 9.08
N VAL A 51 13.57 -1.09 7.77
CA VAL A 51 14.27 0.04 7.12
C VAL A 51 13.42 1.32 7.23
N ASP A 52 12.10 1.24 6.97
CA ASP A 52 11.18 2.36 7.16
C ASP A 52 11.17 2.85 8.61
N ALA A 53 11.03 1.93 9.57
CA ALA A 53 11.08 2.25 11.01
C ALA A 53 12.39 2.95 11.42
N TYR A 54 13.52 2.56 10.83
CA TYR A 54 14.80 3.21 11.09
C TYR A 54 14.79 4.68 10.63
N PHE A 55 14.38 4.94 9.37
CA PHE A 55 14.37 6.30 8.83
C PHE A 55 13.23 7.17 9.38
N SER A 56 12.20 6.58 9.94
CA SER A 56 11.13 7.29 10.65
C SER A 56 11.45 7.58 12.12
N GLY A 57 12.54 7.00 12.66
CA GLY A 57 12.92 7.13 14.08
C GLY A 57 12.12 6.21 15.01
N GLU A 58 11.46 5.18 14.48
CA GLU A 58 10.61 4.23 15.21
C GLU A 58 11.28 2.85 15.36
N ALA A 59 12.60 2.74 15.10
CA ALA A 59 13.33 1.46 15.11
C ALA A 59 13.23 0.72 16.46
N GLU A 60 13.39 1.42 17.59
CA GLU A 60 13.31 0.80 18.91
C GLU A 60 11.94 0.18 19.20
N GLN A 61 10.86 0.87 18.79
CA GLN A 61 9.51 0.34 18.95
C GLN A 61 9.30 -0.87 18.03
N PHE A 62 9.77 -0.79 16.78
CA PHE A 62 9.68 -1.89 15.84
C PHE A 62 10.43 -3.13 16.32
N GLU A 63 11.61 -2.99 16.94
CA GLU A 63 12.37 -4.08 17.54
C GLU A 63 11.62 -4.77 18.67
N GLN A 64 10.92 -4.00 19.50
CA GLN A 64 10.06 -4.51 20.57
C GLN A 64 8.85 -5.29 20.03
N ASP A 65 8.26 -4.80 18.96
CA ASP A 65 7.08 -5.40 18.32
C ASP A 65 7.42 -6.66 17.50
N HIS A 66 8.70 -6.79 17.06
CA HIS A 66 9.19 -7.86 16.17
C HIS A 66 10.43 -8.58 16.73
N PRO A 67 10.38 -9.12 17.98
CA PRO A 67 11.52 -9.80 18.58
C PRO A 67 11.97 -11.04 17.78
N GLU A 68 11.09 -11.60 16.94
CA GLU A 68 11.41 -12.73 16.06
C GLU A 68 12.50 -12.40 15.03
N MET A 69 12.75 -11.15 14.72
CA MET A 69 13.79 -10.72 13.78
C MET A 69 15.20 -10.72 14.40
N PHE A 70 15.29 -10.69 15.72
CA PHE A 70 16.53 -10.49 16.45
C PHE A 70 17.00 -11.77 17.16
N ASN A 71 18.31 -11.88 17.35
CA ASN A 71 18.88 -12.91 18.18
C ASN A 71 18.71 -12.51 19.66
N SER A 72 17.97 -13.31 20.43
CA SER A 72 17.65 -13.01 21.83
C SER A 72 18.88 -12.88 22.75
N ARG A 73 20.04 -13.43 22.34
CA ARG A 73 21.28 -13.39 23.13
C ARG A 73 22.18 -12.21 22.77
N THR A 74 22.27 -11.84 21.47
CA THR A 74 23.18 -10.78 20.99
C THR A 74 22.48 -9.48 20.70
N GLY A 75 21.16 -9.47 20.54
CA GLY A 75 20.39 -8.31 20.09
C GLY A 75 20.56 -7.99 18.61
N GLU A 76 21.38 -8.74 17.88
CA GLU A 76 21.62 -8.49 16.45
C GLU A 76 20.52 -9.09 15.58
N LEU A 77 20.29 -8.51 14.39
CA LEU A 77 19.41 -9.10 13.39
C LEU A 77 19.85 -10.51 13.01
N LYS A 78 18.90 -11.43 12.95
CA LYS A 78 19.14 -12.77 12.40
C LYS A 78 19.56 -12.67 10.93
N LYS A 79 20.29 -13.65 10.44
CA LYS A 79 20.86 -13.71 9.10
C LYS A 79 19.83 -13.38 7.99
N ASP A 80 18.61 -13.87 8.13
CA ASP A 80 17.55 -13.68 7.13
C ASP A 80 17.07 -12.21 7.03
N PHE A 81 17.33 -11.41 8.09
CA PHE A 81 16.96 -9.99 8.17
C PHE A 81 18.17 -9.06 8.07
N SER A 82 19.41 -9.57 8.09
CA SER A 82 20.65 -8.76 8.13
C SER A 82 20.77 -7.78 6.97
N ARG A 83 20.11 -8.07 5.84
CA ARG A 83 20.09 -7.21 4.67
C ARG A 83 19.51 -5.81 4.94
N ALA A 84 18.67 -5.67 5.96
CA ALA A 84 18.14 -4.37 6.36
C ALA A 84 19.25 -3.39 6.73
N ASN A 85 20.29 -3.87 7.44
CA ASN A 85 21.45 -3.05 7.82
C ASN A 85 22.25 -2.57 6.59
N ASP A 86 22.44 -3.44 5.59
CA ASP A 86 23.14 -3.08 4.35
C ASP A 86 22.38 -1.99 3.61
N ILE A 87 21.05 -2.11 3.54
CA ILE A 87 20.15 -1.13 2.89
C ILE A 87 20.20 0.20 3.64
N ILE A 88 20.03 0.18 4.97
CA ILE A 88 20.11 1.38 5.81
C ILE A 88 21.44 2.10 5.60
N HIS A 89 22.54 1.35 5.68
CA HIS A 89 23.87 1.91 5.50
C HIS A 89 24.05 2.52 4.10
N ARG A 90 23.56 1.85 3.07
CA ARG A 90 23.67 2.30 1.68
C ARG A 90 22.88 3.60 1.43
N ILE A 91 21.67 3.71 1.96
CA ILE A 91 20.86 4.94 1.88
C ILE A 91 21.53 6.06 2.67
N ALA A 92 21.95 5.80 3.91
CA ALA A 92 22.52 6.79 4.82
C ALA A 92 23.85 7.39 4.31
N GLN A 93 24.59 6.69 3.45
CA GLN A 93 25.81 7.19 2.83
C GLN A 93 25.55 8.13 1.65
N ASP A 94 24.35 8.16 1.09
CA ASP A 94 24.02 9.00 -0.06
C ASP A 94 23.40 10.33 0.40
N SER A 95 24.11 11.43 0.21
CA SER A 95 23.67 12.76 0.65
C SER A 95 22.41 13.24 -0.06
N THR A 96 22.18 12.82 -1.31
CA THR A 96 20.98 13.18 -2.07
C THR A 96 19.76 12.47 -1.49
N LEU A 97 19.82 11.15 -1.27
CA LEU A 97 18.72 10.41 -0.64
C LEU A 97 18.44 10.93 0.77
N MET A 98 19.50 11.20 1.55
CA MET A 98 19.34 11.75 2.91
C MET A 98 18.71 13.14 2.91
N HIS A 99 18.95 13.97 1.89
CA HIS A 99 18.25 15.25 1.75
C HIS A 99 16.75 15.02 1.56
N PHE A 100 16.33 14.14 0.63
CA PHE A 100 14.91 13.84 0.43
C PHE A 100 14.27 13.14 1.66
N MET A 101 15.06 12.39 2.39
CA MET A 101 14.61 11.78 3.65
C MET A 101 14.73 12.71 4.88
N SER A 102 15.09 14.00 4.74
CA SER A 102 15.24 14.93 5.86
C SER A 102 13.96 15.64 6.28
N GLY A 103 12.87 15.47 5.53
CA GLY A 103 11.57 16.09 5.82
C GLY A 103 10.94 15.63 7.14
N GLU A 104 9.81 16.22 7.49
CA GLU A 104 9.00 15.80 8.64
C GLU A 104 8.53 14.35 8.44
N LYS A 105 8.71 13.52 9.48
CA LYS A 105 8.49 12.07 9.41
C LYS A 105 7.07 11.66 9.76
N GLN A 106 6.56 10.68 9.02
CA GLN A 106 5.28 10.03 9.30
C GLN A 106 4.12 11.04 9.43
N VAL A 107 4.12 12.06 8.53
CA VAL A 107 3.10 13.11 8.53
C VAL A 107 1.78 12.53 8.06
N ILE A 108 0.76 12.68 8.92
CA ILE A 108 -0.58 12.20 8.66
C ILE A 108 -1.45 13.36 8.20
N MET A 109 -2.14 13.14 7.08
CA MET A 109 -3.19 14.05 6.60
C MET A 109 -4.43 13.25 6.19
N SER A 110 -5.58 13.92 6.17
CA SER A 110 -6.83 13.37 5.66
C SER A 110 -7.51 14.34 4.71
N GLY A 111 -8.36 13.79 3.86
CA GLY A 111 -9.14 14.56 2.91
C GLY A 111 -10.22 13.68 2.28
N GLU A 112 -10.81 14.13 1.19
CA GLU A 112 -11.88 13.41 0.53
C GLU A 112 -11.65 13.34 -0.97
N ILE A 113 -11.84 12.17 -1.57
CA ILE A 113 -11.82 12.00 -3.04
C ILE A 113 -13.17 11.37 -3.43
N CYS A 114 -13.95 12.04 -4.26
CA CYS A 114 -15.26 11.58 -4.72
C CYS A 114 -16.20 11.08 -3.61
N GLY A 115 -16.29 11.79 -2.48
CA GLY A 115 -17.15 11.42 -1.35
C GLY A 115 -16.59 10.30 -0.46
N VAL A 116 -15.37 9.83 -0.71
CA VAL A 116 -14.68 8.84 0.12
C VAL A 116 -13.64 9.54 0.98
N PRO A 117 -13.71 9.43 2.32
CA PRO A 117 -12.67 9.95 3.19
C PRO A 117 -11.38 9.13 3.06
N PHE A 118 -10.27 9.80 2.79
CA PHE A 118 -8.94 9.21 2.68
C PHE A 118 -8.03 9.67 3.82
N LYS A 119 -7.10 8.81 4.19
CA LYS A 119 -5.96 9.13 5.05
C LYS A 119 -4.66 8.75 4.36
N ILE A 120 -3.65 9.57 4.56
CA ILE A 120 -2.29 9.34 4.09
C ILE A 120 -1.32 9.45 5.26
N LYS A 121 -0.17 8.80 5.12
CA LYS A 121 0.96 8.91 6.05
C LYS A 121 2.24 8.91 5.21
N MET A 122 2.89 10.06 5.13
CA MET A 122 4.07 10.30 4.31
C MET A 122 5.34 9.98 5.09
N ASP A 123 6.29 9.26 4.48
CA ASP A 123 7.55 8.88 5.13
C ASP A 123 8.48 10.09 5.34
N SER A 124 8.51 11.01 4.37
CA SER A 124 9.22 12.28 4.49
C SER A 124 8.45 13.38 3.77
N TYR A 125 8.03 14.39 4.52
CA TYR A 125 7.33 15.56 3.99
C TYR A 125 8.27 16.77 4.03
N LEU A 126 8.84 17.13 2.88
CA LEU A 126 9.58 18.38 2.72
C LEU A 126 8.56 19.51 2.55
N LYS A 127 8.26 20.18 3.66
CA LYS A 127 7.19 21.17 3.75
C LYS A 127 7.28 22.20 2.65
N ASP A 128 6.21 22.33 1.88
CA ASP A 128 6.08 23.25 0.74
C ASP A 128 7.00 22.94 -0.46
N GLU A 129 7.76 21.85 -0.43
CA GLU A 129 8.73 21.48 -1.45
C GLU A 129 8.41 20.15 -2.13
N ALA A 130 8.24 19.05 -1.36
CA ALA A 130 8.04 17.73 -1.93
C ALA A 130 7.32 16.75 -1.01
N ILE A 131 6.69 15.75 -1.62
CA ILE A 131 6.18 14.53 -0.99
C ILE A 131 7.14 13.41 -1.33
N VAL A 132 7.65 12.72 -0.31
CA VAL A 132 8.65 11.65 -0.49
C VAL A 132 8.20 10.38 0.21
N ASP A 133 8.31 9.28 -0.50
CA ASP A 133 7.95 7.95 -0.02
C ASP A 133 9.13 6.99 -0.19
N LEU A 134 9.40 6.16 0.82
CA LEU A 134 10.51 5.21 0.86
C LEU A 134 10.05 3.82 0.41
N LYS A 135 10.68 3.25 -0.59
CA LYS A 135 10.37 1.91 -1.08
C LYS A 135 11.57 0.98 -1.07
N ILE A 136 11.42 -0.15 -0.39
CA ILE A 136 12.44 -1.21 -0.33
C ILE A 136 11.93 -2.40 -1.15
N MET A 137 12.55 -2.65 -2.29
CA MET A 137 12.07 -3.60 -3.27
C MET A 137 13.10 -4.68 -3.61
N LYS A 138 12.72 -5.64 -4.42
CA LYS A 138 13.60 -6.74 -4.83
C LYS A 138 14.75 -6.21 -5.70
N ASP A 139 14.42 -5.54 -6.78
CA ASP A 139 15.31 -4.95 -7.79
C ASP A 139 14.56 -3.83 -8.55
N PHE A 140 15.25 -3.08 -9.42
CA PHE A 140 14.64 -2.05 -10.29
C PHE A 140 14.28 -2.58 -11.68
N GLY A 141 14.22 -3.89 -11.85
CA GLY A 141 13.87 -4.52 -13.11
C GLY A 141 12.43 -4.23 -13.53
N LYS A 142 12.19 -4.37 -14.83
CA LYS A 142 10.82 -4.33 -15.35
C LYS A 142 10.04 -5.56 -14.89
N VAL A 143 8.77 -5.37 -14.58
CA VAL A 143 7.85 -6.41 -14.12
C VAL A 143 6.89 -6.78 -15.25
N TRP A 144 6.64 -8.05 -15.45
CA TRP A 144 5.60 -8.50 -16.38
C TRP A 144 4.22 -8.13 -15.86
N SER A 145 3.43 -7.48 -16.69
CA SER A 145 2.04 -7.16 -16.41
C SER A 145 1.11 -7.97 -17.31
N ASP A 146 0.26 -8.79 -16.72
CA ASP A 146 -0.74 -9.57 -17.47
C ASP A 146 -1.78 -8.65 -18.11
N ALA A 147 -2.12 -7.54 -17.47
CA ALA A 147 -3.08 -6.55 -17.98
C ALA A 147 -2.59 -5.89 -19.28
N TYR A 148 -1.30 -5.54 -19.33
CA TYR A 148 -0.70 -4.91 -20.52
C TYR A 148 -0.04 -5.92 -21.46
N ARG A 149 0.09 -7.18 -21.06
CA ARG A 149 0.87 -8.22 -21.76
C ARG A 149 2.26 -7.73 -22.18
N ALA A 150 2.92 -7.02 -21.29
CA ALA A 150 4.21 -6.36 -21.52
C ALA A 150 5.01 -6.23 -20.23
N TYR A 151 6.32 -6.04 -20.34
CA TYR A 151 7.17 -5.62 -19.24
C TYR A 151 7.03 -4.11 -19.02
N ILE A 152 6.52 -3.70 -17.87
CA ILE A 152 6.36 -2.31 -17.45
C ILE A 152 7.37 -1.96 -16.38
N ASN A 153 7.55 -0.67 -16.07
CA ASN A 153 8.43 -0.25 -14.98
C ASN A 153 7.82 -0.62 -13.61
N PHE A 154 8.67 -0.72 -12.60
CA PHE A 154 8.24 -1.14 -11.26
C PHE A 154 7.30 -0.14 -10.58
N VAL A 155 7.36 1.15 -10.92
CA VAL A 155 6.48 2.17 -10.34
C VAL A 155 5.03 1.88 -10.69
N GLU A 156 4.76 1.65 -11.98
CA GLU A 156 3.42 1.30 -12.48
C GLU A 156 3.02 -0.14 -12.10
N ALA A 157 4.00 -1.07 -12.04
CA ALA A 157 3.74 -2.46 -11.70
C ALA A 157 3.31 -2.68 -10.25
N TYR A 158 3.73 -1.79 -9.35
CA TYR A 158 3.42 -1.83 -7.92
C TYR A 158 2.50 -0.68 -7.48
N ASP A 159 1.88 0.03 -8.45
CA ASP A 159 0.91 1.11 -8.22
C ASP A 159 1.44 2.25 -7.32
N TYR A 160 2.77 2.53 -7.35
CA TYR A 160 3.35 3.61 -6.56
C TYR A 160 2.95 4.99 -7.07
N ASP A 161 2.65 5.11 -8.35
CA ASP A 161 2.05 6.30 -8.96
C ASP A 161 0.63 6.56 -8.42
N ILE A 162 -0.17 5.51 -8.18
CA ILE A 162 -1.50 5.61 -7.54
C ILE A 162 -1.36 6.09 -6.09
N GLU A 163 -0.42 5.53 -5.33
CA GLU A 163 -0.16 5.94 -3.95
C GLU A 163 0.18 7.43 -3.87
N LEU A 164 1.17 7.86 -4.68
CA LEU A 164 1.63 9.24 -4.67
C LEU A 164 0.59 10.21 -5.25
N ALA A 165 -0.26 9.78 -6.19
CA ALA A 165 -1.37 10.59 -6.68
C ALA A 165 -2.42 10.87 -5.58
N ILE A 166 -2.74 9.86 -4.75
CA ILE A 166 -3.59 10.03 -3.58
C ILE A 166 -2.92 10.99 -2.58
N PHE A 167 -1.63 10.81 -2.31
CA PHE A 167 -0.87 11.66 -1.38
C PHE A 167 -0.89 13.11 -1.86
N GLN A 168 -0.55 13.35 -3.13
CA GLN A 168 -0.52 14.70 -3.71
C GLN A 168 -1.88 15.39 -3.60
N GLU A 169 -2.97 14.69 -3.94
CA GLU A 169 -4.32 15.27 -3.85
C GLU A 169 -4.70 15.63 -2.43
N ILE A 170 -4.44 14.74 -1.45
CA ILE A 170 -4.73 15.03 -0.04
C ILE A 170 -3.86 16.18 0.49
N VAL A 171 -2.58 16.24 0.13
CA VAL A 171 -1.69 17.37 0.47
C VAL A 171 -2.21 18.66 -0.15
N ARG A 172 -2.63 18.63 -1.44
CA ARG A 172 -3.22 19.79 -2.12
C ARG A 172 -4.46 20.31 -1.40
N GLN A 173 -5.34 19.44 -0.92
CA GLN A 173 -6.53 19.83 -0.15
C GLN A 173 -6.18 20.50 1.19
N ASN A 174 -5.11 20.06 1.85
CA ASN A 174 -4.70 20.58 3.16
C ASN A 174 -3.87 21.85 3.08
N THR A 175 -3.08 22.02 2.00
CA THR A 175 -2.10 23.10 1.88
C THR A 175 -2.40 24.12 0.78
N GLY A 176 -3.25 23.76 -0.18
CA GLY A 176 -3.50 24.52 -1.40
C GLY A 176 -2.39 24.39 -2.46
N LYS A 177 -1.35 23.56 -2.23
CA LYS A 177 -0.18 23.40 -3.10
C LYS A 177 -0.18 22.02 -3.75
N THR A 178 0.13 21.98 -5.03
CA THR A 178 0.48 20.73 -5.75
C THR A 178 1.99 20.59 -5.68
N LEU A 179 2.47 19.62 -4.90
CA LEU A 179 3.89 19.40 -4.68
C LEU A 179 4.39 18.23 -5.55
N PRO A 180 5.64 18.27 -6.03
CA PRO A 180 6.24 17.13 -6.72
C PRO A 180 6.36 15.93 -5.79
N CYS A 181 6.27 14.74 -6.38
CA CYS A 181 6.31 13.46 -5.67
C CYS A 181 7.54 12.65 -6.07
N TYR A 182 8.24 12.15 -5.07
CA TYR A 182 9.48 11.39 -5.25
C TYR A 182 9.42 10.05 -4.53
N LEU A 183 10.05 9.05 -5.14
CA LEU A 183 10.35 7.77 -4.51
C LEU A 183 11.83 7.70 -4.19
N VAL A 184 12.16 7.56 -2.92
CA VAL A 184 13.48 7.10 -2.47
C VAL A 184 13.44 5.59 -2.44
N CYS A 185 14.27 4.94 -3.25
CA CYS A 185 14.23 3.51 -3.44
C CYS A 185 15.56 2.85 -3.09
N ALA A 186 15.49 1.65 -2.49
CA ALA A 186 16.64 0.77 -2.37
C ALA A 186 16.25 -0.68 -2.66
N THR A 187 17.19 -1.47 -3.18
CA THR A 187 16.95 -2.88 -3.51
C THR A 187 17.46 -3.81 -2.41
N LYS A 188 16.94 -5.04 -2.43
CA LYS A 188 17.40 -6.14 -1.58
C LYS A 188 18.54 -6.95 -2.23
N GLU A 189 19.18 -6.40 -3.26
CA GLU A 189 20.34 -7.00 -3.91
C GLU A 189 21.61 -6.89 -3.05
N THR A 190 22.69 -7.54 -3.47
CA THR A 190 23.97 -7.49 -2.79
C THR A 190 25.07 -7.09 -3.76
N PRO A 191 25.65 -5.86 -3.66
CA PRO A 191 25.23 -4.78 -2.75
C PRO A 191 23.87 -4.18 -3.13
N PRO A 192 23.19 -3.47 -2.21
CA PRO A 192 21.93 -2.80 -2.53
C PRO A 192 22.13 -1.69 -3.58
N ASP A 193 21.28 -1.68 -4.61
CA ASP A 193 21.16 -0.54 -5.52
C ASP A 193 20.24 0.51 -4.91
N ILE A 194 20.43 1.78 -5.28
CA ILE A 194 19.63 2.90 -4.77
C ILE A 194 19.18 3.80 -5.93
N GLY A 195 18.04 4.44 -5.75
CA GLY A 195 17.51 5.38 -6.74
C GLY A 195 16.61 6.44 -6.13
N LEU A 196 16.58 7.58 -6.81
CA LEU A 196 15.63 8.66 -6.56
C LEU A 196 14.83 8.88 -7.83
N PHE A 197 13.50 8.70 -7.75
CA PHE A 197 12.64 8.79 -8.91
C PHE A 197 11.56 9.84 -8.70
N GLU A 198 11.52 10.82 -9.58
CA GLU A 198 10.40 11.77 -9.67
C GLU A 198 9.27 11.14 -10.47
N ILE A 199 8.03 11.25 -9.98
CA ILE A 199 6.86 10.81 -10.72
C ILE A 199 6.31 11.99 -11.53
N PRO A 200 6.31 11.91 -12.87
CA PRO A 200 5.83 13.00 -13.72
C PRO A 200 4.36 13.35 -13.42
N GLN A 201 4.02 14.65 -13.41
CA GLN A 201 2.66 15.11 -13.07
C GLN A 201 1.60 14.45 -13.96
N GLU A 202 1.87 14.25 -15.25
CA GLU A 202 0.95 13.55 -16.15
C GLU A 202 0.60 12.13 -15.67
N LYS A 203 1.58 11.42 -15.06
CA LYS A 203 1.36 10.08 -14.50
C LYS A 203 0.50 10.15 -13.24
N LEU A 204 0.80 11.10 -12.35
CA LEU A 204 0.00 11.33 -11.14
C LEU A 204 -1.46 11.71 -11.49
N ASP A 205 -1.66 12.57 -12.49
CA ASP A 205 -2.99 12.96 -12.94
C ASP A 205 -3.79 11.76 -13.49
N LYS A 206 -3.16 10.91 -14.31
CA LYS A 206 -3.77 9.67 -14.81
C LYS A 206 -4.08 8.67 -13.68
N ALA A 207 -3.17 8.51 -12.76
CA ALA A 207 -3.35 7.65 -11.59
C ALA A 207 -4.51 8.14 -10.70
N LEU A 208 -4.61 9.46 -10.46
CA LEU A 208 -5.72 10.04 -9.72
C LEU A 208 -7.07 9.84 -10.42
N GLU A 209 -7.12 9.95 -11.75
CA GLU A 209 -8.34 9.63 -12.51
C GLU A 209 -8.72 8.15 -12.39
N ALA A 210 -7.74 7.24 -12.42
CA ALA A 210 -7.98 5.82 -12.17
C ALA A 210 -8.56 5.58 -10.76
N VAL A 211 -8.04 6.26 -9.73
CA VAL A 211 -8.61 6.24 -8.37
C VAL A 211 -10.07 6.67 -8.41
N LYS A 212 -10.37 7.85 -8.95
CA LYS A 212 -11.74 8.41 -9.03
C LYS A 212 -12.72 7.47 -9.73
N ASN A 213 -12.30 6.80 -10.80
CA ASN A 213 -13.12 5.87 -11.55
C ASN A 213 -13.51 4.61 -10.76
N ASN A 214 -12.71 4.20 -9.79
CA ASN A 214 -12.98 3.02 -8.96
C ASN A 214 -13.81 3.34 -7.69
N LEU A 215 -13.81 4.59 -7.22
CA LEU A 215 -14.48 4.96 -5.97
C LEU A 215 -16.01 4.80 -5.97
N PRO A 216 -16.76 5.00 -7.06
CA PRO A 216 -18.20 4.73 -7.08
C PRO A 216 -18.53 3.27 -6.74
N ARG A 217 -17.77 2.32 -7.25
CA ARG A 217 -17.91 0.89 -6.93
C ARG A 217 -17.56 0.62 -5.47
N TYR A 218 -16.45 1.19 -4.97
CA TYR A 218 -16.07 1.10 -3.57
C TYR A 218 -17.18 1.61 -2.63
N LEU A 219 -17.79 2.77 -2.94
CA LEU A 219 -18.89 3.35 -2.16
C LEU A 219 -20.13 2.46 -2.14
N GLN A 220 -20.51 1.86 -3.27
CA GLN A 220 -21.66 0.96 -3.34
C GLN A 220 -21.47 -0.27 -2.43
N ILE A 221 -20.26 -0.84 -2.40
CA ILE A 221 -19.91 -1.95 -1.53
C ILE A 221 -19.94 -1.52 -0.07
N ARG A 222 -19.25 -0.41 0.26
CA ARG A 222 -19.21 0.15 1.63
C ARG A 222 -20.59 0.42 2.20
N GLN A 223 -21.54 0.83 1.36
CA GLN A 223 -22.93 1.08 1.72
C GLN A 223 -23.79 -0.21 1.76
N GLY A 224 -23.21 -1.37 1.51
CA GLY A 224 -23.93 -2.65 1.47
C GLY A 224 -24.93 -2.77 0.30
N LYS A 225 -24.85 -1.87 -0.70
CA LYS A 225 -25.75 -1.90 -1.87
C LYS A 225 -25.46 -3.07 -2.79
N VAL A 226 -24.19 -3.37 -2.98
CA VAL A 226 -23.69 -4.48 -3.81
C VAL A 226 -22.71 -5.34 -3.02
N ALA A 227 -22.58 -6.60 -3.41
CA ALA A 227 -21.57 -7.49 -2.84
C ALA A 227 -20.19 -7.20 -3.47
N PRO A 228 -19.07 -7.29 -2.71
CA PRO A 228 -17.74 -7.21 -3.24
C PRO A 228 -17.39 -8.46 -4.05
N HIS A 229 -16.73 -8.27 -5.17
CA HIS A 229 -16.27 -9.36 -6.02
C HIS A 229 -15.10 -10.12 -5.37
N ARG A 230 -15.13 -11.44 -5.49
CA ARG A 230 -14.05 -12.34 -5.09
C ARG A 230 -13.15 -12.62 -6.30
N CYS A 231 -11.84 -12.44 -6.14
CA CYS A 231 -10.90 -12.76 -7.22
C CYS A 231 -10.67 -14.27 -7.40
N GLU A 232 -11.09 -15.11 -6.44
CA GLU A 232 -10.93 -16.57 -6.35
C GLU A 232 -9.47 -17.07 -6.29
N LYS A 233 -8.47 -16.19 -6.37
CA LYS A 233 -7.03 -16.51 -6.41
C LYS A 233 -6.24 -16.07 -5.18
N CYS A 234 -6.62 -15.00 -4.49
CA CYS A 234 -5.89 -14.49 -3.33
C CYS A 234 -6.02 -15.40 -2.09
N ALA A 235 -5.19 -15.15 -1.08
CA ALA A 235 -5.18 -15.94 0.16
C ALA A 235 -6.55 -15.92 0.87
N TYR A 236 -7.20 -14.75 0.96
CA TYR A 236 -8.54 -14.61 1.51
C TYR A 236 -9.55 -15.48 0.77
N CYS A 237 -9.60 -15.38 -0.55
CA CYS A 237 -10.54 -16.17 -1.35
C CYS A 237 -10.31 -17.66 -1.19
N ARG A 238 -9.05 -18.12 -1.16
CA ARG A 238 -8.74 -19.54 -0.94
C ARG A 238 -9.15 -20.01 0.47
N ALA A 239 -8.85 -19.21 1.50
CA ALA A 239 -9.14 -19.57 2.90
C ALA A 239 -10.65 -19.61 3.20
N THR A 240 -11.45 -18.78 2.51
CA THR A 240 -12.91 -18.66 2.73
C THR A 240 -13.75 -19.32 1.64
N LYS A 241 -13.12 -20.04 0.74
CA LYS A 241 -13.81 -20.70 -0.37
C LYS A 241 -14.72 -21.83 0.12
N LYS A 242 -15.98 -21.78 -0.31
CA LYS A 242 -16.91 -22.91 -0.14
C LYS A 242 -16.83 -23.79 -1.39
N ALA A 243 -16.64 -25.09 -1.21
CA ALA A 243 -16.60 -26.02 -2.33
C ALA A 243 -17.96 -26.02 -3.06
N ARG A 244 -17.90 -26.02 -4.38
CA ARG A 244 -19.07 -26.14 -5.27
C ARG A 244 -18.76 -27.04 -6.45
N LEU A 245 -19.78 -27.66 -7.01
CA LEU A 245 -19.65 -28.42 -8.23
C LEU A 245 -19.70 -27.46 -9.43
N ILE A 246 -18.63 -27.39 -10.18
CA ILE A 246 -18.53 -26.67 -11.44
C ILE A 246 -17.91 -27.57 -12.50
N SER A 247 -18.10 -27.28 -13.81
CA SER A 247 -17.44 -28.01 -14.86
C SER A 247 -15.90 -27.88 -14.75
N TYR A 248 -15.18 -28.92 -15.09
CA TYR A 248 -13.71 -28.93 -15.12
C TYR A 248 -13.11 -27.86 -16.04
N GLU A 249 -13.86 -27.42 -17.04
CA GLU A 249 -13.46 -26.37 -18.00
C GLU A 249 -13.18 -25.03 -17.31
N TYR A 250 -13.81 -24.78 -16.15
CA TYR A 250 -13.63 -23.57 -15.35
C TYR A 250 -12.50 -23.68 -14.32
N ALA A 251 -11.76 -24.79 -14.32
CA ALA A 251 -10.68 -24.98 -13.36
C ALA A 251 -9.54 -23.96 -13.58
N GLY A 252 -9.18 -23.24 -12.52
CA GLY A 252 -8.11 -22.24 -12.56
C GLY A 252 -8.53 -20.84 -13.01
N MET A 253 -9.79 -20.63 -13.39
CA MET A 253 -10.31 -19.30 -13.73
C MET A 253 -10.35 -18.38 -12.51
N SER A 254 -10.13 -17.09 -12.73
CA SER A 254 -10.35 -16.04 -11.73
C SER A 254 -11.86 -15.79 -11.50
N GLY A 255 -12.19 -15.05 -10.45
CA GLY A 255 -13.57 -14.68 -10.18
C GLY A 255 -14.19 -13.85 -11.30
N ASP A 256 -13.42 -13.02 -12.00
CA ASP A 256 -13.91 -12.20 -13.11
C ASP A 256 -14.19 -13.09 -14.34
N GLU A 257 -13.25 -13.96 -14.71
CA GLU A 257 -13.46 -14.94 -15.80
C GLU A 257 -14.68 -15.83 -15.52
N LEU A 258 -14.89 -16.27 -14.28
CA LEU A 258 -16.07 -17.08 -13.91
C LEU A 258 -17.37 -16.28 -14.06
N ARG A 259 -17.38 -14.98 -13.69
CA ARG A 259 -18.56 -14.11 -13.85
C ARG A 259 -18.88 -13.84 -15.31
N GLU A 260 -17.87 -13.67 -16.17
CA GLU A 260 -18.06 -13.54 -17.63
C GLU A 260 -18.74 -14.77 -18.22
N GLU A 261 -18.45 -15.97 -17.69
CA GLU A 261 -19.11 -17.22 -18.06
C GLU A 261 -20.46 -17.45 -17.33
N GLY A 262 -20.93 -16.47 -16.55
CA GLY A 262 -22.19 -16.58 -15.81
C GLY A 262 -22.14 -17.48 -14.58
N ILE A 263 -20.95 -17.85 -14.11
CA ILE A 263 -20.75 -18.70 -12.92
C ILE A 263 -20.75 -17.81 -11.69
N GLU A 264 -21.72 -18.03 -10.77
CA GLU A 264 -21.81 -17.29 -9.51
C GLU A 264 -20.58 -17.56 -8.63
N CYS A 265 -19.98 -16.49 -8.09
CA CYS A 265 -19.01 -16.55 -7.01
C CYS A 265 -19.75 -16.40 -5.67
N ASN A 266 -19.16 -16.88 -4.57
CA ASN A 266 -19.75 -16.74 -3.23
C ASN A 266 -19.57 -15.30 -2.70
N ASP A 267 -20.16 -14.33 -3.37
CA ASP A 267 -20.06 -12.91 -3.04
C ASP A 267 -21.12 -12.56 -1.97
N GLU A 268 -20.67 -12.16 -0.76
CA GLU A 268 -21.55 -11.77 0.35
C GLU A 268 -21.46 -10.27 0.59
N LYS A 269 -22.60 -9.59 0.80
CA LYS A 269 -22.63 -8.15 1.09
C LYS A 269 -21.98 -7.85 2.43
N VAL A 270 -21.23 -6.76 2.50
CA VAL A 270 -20.67 -6.24 3.75
C VAL A 270 -21.75 -5.57 4.61
N LYS A 271 -21.53 -5.53 5.92
CA LYS A 271 -22.40 -4.81 6.84
C LYS A 271 -21.97 -3.35 6.89
N PRO A 272 -22.86 -2.38 6.55
CA PRO A 272 -22.50 -0.96 6.52
C PRO A 272 -22.00 -0.40 7.86
N GLU A 273 -22.45 -0.97 8.96
CA GLU A 273 -22.12 -0.54 10.33
C GLU A 273 -20.63 -0.66 10.66
N GLU A 274 -19.92 -1.59 10.00
CA GLU A 274 -18.46 -1.78 10.18
C GLU A 274 -17.63 -0.60 9.67
N TYR A 275 -18.24 0.29 8.87
CA TYR A 275 -17.59 1.45 8.22
C TYR A 275 -18.25 2.78 8.59
N SER A 276 -19.23 2.78 9.51
CA SER A 276 -19.83 3.99 10.04
C SER A 276 -18.94 4.61 11.11
N ASP A 277 -19.05 5.93 11.30
CA ASP A 277 -18.41 6.64 12.41
C ASP A 277 -18.75 5.98 13.73
N ASN A 278 -17.78 5.37 14.39
CA ASN A 278 -17.87 5.21 15.83
C ASN A 278 -17.76 6.63 16.42
N LYS A 279 -18.92 7.22 16.70
CA LYS A 279 -19.08 8.48 17.43
C LYS A 279 -18.48 8.39 18.82
#